data_f2b300bc21fdead28ca752974c6723c4
#
_entry.id   f2b300bc21fdead28ca752974c6723c4
#
_cell.length_a   1.000
_cell.length_b   1.000
_cell.length_c   1.000
_cell.angle_alpha   90.00
_cell.angle_beta   90.00
_cell.angle_gamma   90.00
#
_symmetry.space_group_name_H-M   'P 1'
#
loop_
_entity.id
_entity.type
_entity.pdbx_description
1 polymer ?
#
loop_
_entity_poly.entity_id
_entity_poly.type
_entity_poly.pdbx_seq_one_letter_code
_entity_poly.pdbx_strand_id
1 'polypeptide(L)'
;MRTKSIWGNPPKRLYKLIDLAEDKFDKNFNACIVGCSDGKFLMPFARKGYLVTGYDIDDIALFGGEKEFPVVKEKKSYEYRKNFKSKEYKLERKKVLGTVERLEKENISNNAIIEKRDFYKNVPNKKFDVVFTSCSLHYTVNKDFTLRDKTEKLQSIVAKNGLLYMDYMMAIDEDDYINYPDTKFFRKGEIKNYFNNDWKIISIVENNKPTFEGAHVDCVKDHFHRWGYVLAERLK
;
A
#
# COMPACT_ATOMS: atom_id res chain seq x y z
N MET A 1 -15.57 -18.56 5.91
CA MET A 1 -14.14 -19.01 6.04
C MET A 1 -13.25 -17.85 5.61
N ARG A 2 -12.22 -17.48 6.41
CA ARG A 2 -11.34 -16.34 6.06
C ARG A 2 -10.45 -16.65 4.87
N THR A 3 -10.44 -15.78 3.88
CA THR A 3 -9.56 -15.85 2.71
C THR A 3 -8.18 -15.26 3.03
N LYS A 4 -7.16 -15.67 2.29
CA LYS A 4 -5.79 -15.17 2.45
C LYS A 4 -5.40 -14.27 1.28
N SER A 5 -4.67 -13.19 1.56
CA SER A 5 -4.04 -12.36 0.55
C SER A 5 -2.80 -13.04 -0.03
N ILE A 6 -2.55 -12.85 -1.33
CA ILE A 6 -1.30 -13.27 -1.96
C ILE A 6 -0.08 -12.54 -1.38
N TRP A 7 -0.30 -11.37 -0.79
CA TRP A 7 0.70 -10.53 -0.13
C TRP A 7 0.88 -10.85 1.37
N GLY A 8 0.32 -11.98 1.84
CA GLY A 8 0.39 -12.40 3.24
C GLY A 8 -0.53 -11.62 4.17
N ASN A 9 -0.24 -11.64 5.46
CA ASN A 9 -1.07 -11.00 6.48
C ASN A 9 -0.89 -9.48 6.53
N PRO A 10 -1.92 -8.72 6.88
CA PRO A 10 -1.79 -7.31 7.20
C PRO A 10 -0.82 -7.07 8.36
N PRO A 11 -0.01 -6.00 8.32
CA PRO A 11 0.93 -5.70 9.39
C PRO A 11 0.20 -5.22 10.66
N LYS A 12 0.82 -5.43 11.83
CA LYS A 12 0.26 -5.01 13.13
C LYS A 12 -0.10 -3.51 13.18
N ARG A 13 0.64 -2.66 12.45
CA ARG A 13 0.38 -1.22 12.37
C ARG A 13 -0.98 -0.87 11.78
N LEU A 14 -1.53 -1.72 10.87
CA LEU A 14 -2.88 -1.50 10.35
C LEU A 14 -3.94 -1.65 11.46
N TYR A 15 -3.80 -2.68 12.29
CA TYR A 15 -4.73 -2.89 13.41
C TYR A 15 -4.64 -1.75 14.44
N LYS A 16 -3.43 -1.24 14.72
CA LYS A 16 -3.27 -0.05 15.57
C LYS A 16 -3.93 1.20 14.98
N LEU A 17 -3.91 1.36 13.66
CA LEU A 17 -4.65 2.45 13.00
C LEU A 17 -6.15 2.27 13.16
N ILE A 18 -6.66 1.04 12.99
CA ILE A 18 -8.08 0.75 13.17
C ILE A 18 -8.50 1.02 14.62
N ASP A 19 -7.73 0.54 15.60
CA ASP A 19 -8.00 0.77 17.01
C ASP A 19 -8.01 2.27 17.34
N LEU A 20 -7.05 3.04 16.82
CA LEU A 20 -7.02 4.51 16.96
C LEU A 20 -8.25 5.19 16.33
N ALA A 21 -8.70 4.70 15.17
CA ALA A 21 -9.89 5.22 14.52
C ALA A 21 -11.17 4.87 15.30
N GLU A 22 -11.25 3.66 15.86
CA GLU A 22 -12.35 3.23 16.73
C GLU A 22 -12.49 4.13 17.95
N ASP A 23 -11.37 4.43 18.60
CA ASP A 23 -11.34 5.31 19.79
C ASP A 23 -11.69 6.76 19.40
N LYS A 24 -11.16 7.24 18.26
CA LYS A 24 -11.34 8.64 17.85
C LYS A 24 -12.75 8.95 17.34
N PHE A 25 -13.39 8.02 16.65
CA PHE A 25 -14.68 8.22 15.96
C PHE A 25 -15.83 7.44 16.59
N ASP A 26 -15.65 6.96 17.81
CA ASP A 26 -16.65 6.14 18.54
C ASP A 26 -17.21 5.01 17.66
N LYS A 27 -16.30 4.31 16.97
CA LYS A 27 -16.61 3.21 16.03
C LYS A 27 -17.55 3.58 14.88
N ASN A 28 -17.74 4.86 14.61
CA ASN A 28 -18.57 5.36 13.50
C ASN A 28 -17.70 6.14 12.51
N PHE A 29 -17.06 5.41 11.57
CA PHE A 29 -16.21 6.00 10.56
C PHE A 29 -16.25 5.22 9.25
N ASN A 30 -15.88 5.90 8.17
CA ASN A 30 -15.64 5.29 6.87
C ASN A 30 -14.16 5.36 6.51
N ALA A 31 -13.70 4.34 5.76
CA ALA A 31 -12.31 4.24 5.37
C ALA A 31 -12.14 4.21 3.85
N CYS A 32 -10.98 4.66 3.38
CA CYS A 32 -10.54 4.58 2.00
C CYS A 32 -9.17 3.90 1.92
N ILE A 33 -9.03 2.90 1.07
CA ILE A 33 -7.78 2.22 0.79
C ILE A 33 -7.38 2.52 -0.67
N VAL A 34 -6.33 3.31 -0.85
CA VAL A 34 -5.78 3.62 -2.17
C VAL A 34 -4.67 2.62 -2.51
N GLY A 35 -4.79 1.94 -3.65
CA GLY A 35 -3.98 0.78 -3.98
C GLY A 35 -4.42 -0.42 -3.14
N CYS A 36 -5.72 -0.77 -3.18
CA CYS A 36 -6.27 -1.81 -2.30
C CYS A 36 -5.85 -3.23 -2.70
N SER A 37 -5.33 -3.41 -3.92
CA SER A 37 -4.86 -4.69 -4.46
C SER A 37 -5.90 -5.82 -4.24
N ASP A 38 -5.47 -7.00 -3.80
CA ASP A 38 -6.35 -8.13 -3.47
C ASP A 38 -7.09 -7.99 -2.12
N GLY A 39 -7.17 -6.79 -1.60
CA GLY A 39 -7.88 -6.47 -0.36
C GLY A 39 -7.10 -6.74 0.93
N LYS A 40 -5.78 -6.95 0.88
CA LYS A 40 -4.96 -7.19 2.08
C LYS A 40 -5.25 -6.19 3.20
N PHE A 41 -5.31 -4.91 2.87
CA PHE A 41 -5.52 -3.83 3.85
C PHE A 41 -7.00 -3.44 4.01
N LEU A 42 -7.84 -3.77 3.04
CA LEU A 42 -9.26 -3.47 3.03
C LEU A 42 -10.07 -4.44 3.90
N MET A 43 -9.81 -5.75 3.75
CA MET A 43 -10.54 -6.80 4.44
C MET A 43 -10.60 -6.66 5.98
N PRO A 44 -9.55 -6.19 6.70
CA PRO A 44 -9.64 -5.94 8.13
C PRO A 44 -10.72 -4.95 8.55
N PHE A 45 -10.92 -3.87 7.79
CA PHE A 45 -12.00 -2.90 8.03
C PHE A 45 -13.36 -3.52 7.77
N ALA A 46 -13.54 -4.16 6.60
CA ALA A 46 -14.80 -4.79 6.22
C ALA A 46 -15.22 -5.90 7.20
N ARG A 47 -14.27 -6.70 7.71
CA ARG A 47 -14.53 -7.76 8.72
C ARG A 47 -14.99 -7.21 10.07
N LYS A 48 -14.61 -5.99 10.41
CA LYS A 48 -15.08 -5.29 11.61
C LYS A 48 -16.44 -4.59 11.41
N GLY A 49 -16.99 -4.60 10.18
CA GLY A 49 -18.27 -4.01 9.84
C GLY A 49 -18.19 -2.55 9.37
N TYR A 50 -16.99 -2.00 9.19
CA TYR A 50 -16.81 -0.63 8.71
C TYR A 50 -17.02 -0.53 7.21
N LEU A 51 -17.66 0.55 6.76
CA LEU A 51 -17.77 0.85 5.33
C LEU A 51 -16.39 1.29 4.82
N VAL A 52 -15.84 0.52 3.89
CA VAL A 52 -14.53 0.79 3.30
C VAL A 52 -14.63 0.89 1.78
N THR A 53 -14.02 1.94 1.21
CA THR A 53 -13.90 2.11 -0.24
C THR A 53 -12.48 1.74 -0.66
N GLY A 54 -12.35 0.86 -1.64
CA GLY A 54 -11.06 0.45 -2.23
C GLY A 54 -10.93 0.95 -3.66
N TYR A 55 -9.80 1.57 -3.97
CA TYR A 55 -9.41 1.98 -5.32
C TYR A 55 -8.18 1.24 -5.77
N ASP A 56 -8.20 0.65 -6.95
CA ASP A 56 -7.05 0.05 -7.62
C ASP A 56 -7.22 0.12 -9.14
N ILE A 57 -6.14 -0.09 -9.88
CA ILE A 57 -6.11 -0.15 -11.34
C ILE A 57 -5.98 -1.57 -11.87
N ASP A 58 -5.53 -2.51 -11.04
CA ASP A 58 -5.25 -3.90 -11.42
C ASP A 58 -6.52 -4.75 -11.37
N ASP A 59 -7.03 -5.12 -12.56
CA ASP A 59 -8.21 -5.95 -12.70
C ASP A 59 -8.09 -7.30 -11.99
N ILE A 60 -6.92 -7.94 -12.09
CA ILE A 60 -6.73 -9.25 -11.46
C ILE A 60 -6.72 -9.12 -9.93
N ALA A 61 -6.13 -8.05 -9.41
CA ALA A 61 -6.16 -7.78 -7.98
C ALA A 61 -7.57 -7.49 -7.47
N LEU A 62 -8.41 -6.82 -8.26
CA LEU A 62 -9.78 -6.50 -7.86
C LEU A 62 -10.75 -7.67 -8.06
N PHE A 63 -10.71 -8.33 -9.22
CA PHE A 63 -11.75 -9.27 -9.66
C PHE A 63 -11.30 -10.73 -9.74
N GLY A 64 -10.01 -10.99 -9.47
CA GLY A 64 -9.43 -12.33 -9.58
C GLY A 64 -8.94 -12.67 -10.97
N GLY A 65 -8.22 -13.74 -11.09
CA GLY A 65 -7.63 -14.18 -12.36
C GLY A 65 -6.36 -14.98 -12.18
N GLU A 66 -5.52 -15.00 -13.20
CA GLU A 66 -4.23 -15.68 -13.16
C GLU A 66 -3.09 -14.68 -13.00
N LYS A 67 -2.19 -14.93 -12.06
CA LYS A 67 -0.94 -14.19 -11.87
C LYS A 67 0.27 -15.11 -11.92
N GLU A 68 1.39 -14.57 -12.35
CA GLU A 68 2.68 -15.27 -12.38
C GLU A 68 3.42 -15.08 -11.05
N PHE A 69 3.84 -16.19 -10.47
CA PHE A 69 4.57 -16.23 -9.20
C PHE A 69 6.00 -16.71 -9.43
N PRO A 70 6.99 -16.03 -8.87
CA PRO A 70 8.36 -16.52 -8.88
C PRO A 70 8.48 -17.75 -7.97
N VAL A 71 9.03 -18.83 -8.54
CA VAL A 71 9.35 -20.05 -7.83
C VAL A 71 10.84 -20.32 -8.03
N VAL A 72 11.54 -20.71 -6.98
CA VAL A 72 12.97 -21.01 -7.07
C VAL A 72 13.23 -22.08 -8.13
N LYS A 73 13.97 -21.72 -9.16
CA LYS A 73 14.27 -22.59 -10.31
C LYS A 73 15.26 -23.68 -9.93
N GLU A 74 16.36 -23.26 -9.30
CA GLU A 74 17.44 -24.12 -8.82
C GLU A 74 18.06 -23.52 -7.55
N LYS A 75 18.89 -24.31 -6.85
CA LYS A 75 19.66 -23.81 -5.69
C LYS A 75 20.80 -22.86 -6.09
N LYS A 76 21.02 -22.61 -7.39
CA LYS A 76 22.01 -21.65 -7.85
C LYS A 76 21.61 -20.24 -7.41
N SER A 77 22.59 -19.52 -6.92
CA SER A 77 22.46 -18.14 -6.51
C SER A 77 23.50 -17.29 -7.24
N TYR A 78 23.19 -16.03 -7.46
CA TYR A 78 24.11 -15.04 -8.02
C TYR A 78 24.35 -13.91 -7.03
N GLU A 79 25.47 -13.21 -7.14
CA GLU A 79 25.73 -12.07 -6.30
C GLU A 79 24.87 -10.88 -6.75
N TYR A 80 24.02 -10.39 -5.85
CA TYR A 80 23.08 -9.31 -6.13
C TYR A 80 23.58 -7.96 -5.58
N ARG A 81 24.06 -7.96 -4.34
CA ARG A 81 24.74 -6.85 -3.69
C ARG A 81 25.96 -7.41 -2.95
N LYS A 82 26.91 -6.55 -2.63
CA LYS A 82 28.13 -6.95 -1.90
C LYS A 82 27.76 -7.83 -0.70
N ASN A 83 28.26 -9.07 -0.70
CA ASN A 83 28.00 -10.10 0.31
C ASN A 83 26.58 -10.65 0.36
N PHE A 84 25.76 -10.46 -0.69
CA PHE A 84 24.42 -11.03 -0.76
C PHE A 84 24.24 -11.88 -2.03
N LYS A 85 23.81 -13.12 -1.84
CA LYS A 85 23.51 -14.06 -2.93
C LYS A 85 22.01 -14.17 -3.15
N SER A 86 21.56 -13.80 -4.32
CA SER A 86 20.17 -13.96 -4.76
C SER A 86 19.95 -15.31 -5.43
N LYS A 87 18.69 -15.74 -5.51
CA LYS A 87 18.26 -16.98 -6.15
C LYS A 87 17.78 -16.72 -7.56
N GLU A 88 17.90 -17.75 -8.43
CA GLU A 88 17.23 -17.73 -9.71
C GLU A 88 15.79 -18.23 -9.57
N TYR A 89 14.88 -17.61 -10.30
CA TYR A 89 13.45 -17.90 -10.25
C TYR A 89 12.93 -18.26 -11.66
N LYS A 90 11.93 -19.16 -11.69
CA LYS A 90 11.02 -19.33 -12.82
C LYS A 90 9.66 -18.81 -12.46
N LEU A 91 8.83 -18.51 -13.45
CA LEU A 91 7.46 -18.05 -13.24
C LEU A 91 6.49 -19.23 -13.35
N GLU A 92 5.55 -19.30 -12.42
CA GLU A 92 4.44 -20.25 -12.44
C GLU A 92 3.12 -19.48 -12.35
N ARG A 93 2.21 -19.75 -13.27
CA ARG A 93 0.86 -19.16 -13.25
C ARG A 93 0.00 -19.84 -12.19
N LYS A 94 -0.69 -19.03 -11.39
CA LYS A 94 -1.62 -19.51 -10.36
C LYS A 94 -2.87 -18.63 -10.37
N LYS A 95 -4.03 -19.28 -10.20
CA LYS A 95 -5.29 -18.58 -9.99
C LYS A 95 -5.27 -17.89 -8.61
N VAL A 96 -5.63 -16.62 -8.60
CA VAL A 96 -5.72 -15.80 -7.38
C VAL A 96 -7.12 -15.24 -7.22
N LEU A 97 -7.54 -15.05 -5.98
CA LEU A 97 -8.80 -14.37 -5.68
C LEU A 97 -8.57 -12.87 -5.66
N GLY A 98 -9.44 -12.14 -6.34
CA GLY A 98 -9.49 -10.69 -6.22
C GLY A 98 -10.21 -10.23 -4.95
N THR A 99 -10.14 -8.92 -4.70
CA THR A 99 -10.82 -8.30 -3.55
C THR A 99 -12.31 -8.61 -3.52
N VAL A 100 -13.00 -8.50 -4.66
CA VAL A 100 -14.45 -8.76 -4.76
C VAL A 100 -14.77 -10.20 -4.42
N GLU A 101 -14.09 -11.18 -5.04
CA GLU A 101 -14.31 -12.60 -4.75
C GLU A 101 -14.04 -12.95 -3.27
N ARG A 102 -13.07 -12.27 -2.65
CA ARG A 102 -12.76 -12.48 -1.23
C ARG A 102 -13.84 -11.94 -0.31
N LEU A 103 -14.39 -10.75 -0.62
CA LEU A 103 -15.52 -10.16 0.11
C LEU A 103 -16.77 -11.05 0.02
N GLU A 104 -17.09 -11.57 -1.17
CA GLU A 104 -18.19 -12.48 -1.41
C GLU A 104 -18.03 -13.79 -0.62
N LYS A 105 -16.86 -14.43 -0.70
CA LYS A 105 -16.58 -15.68 0.03
C LYS A 105 -16.65 -15.55 1.56
N GLU A 106 -16.45 -14.34 2.07
CA GLU A 106 -16.56 -14.05 3.50
C GLU A 106 -17.92 -13.47 3.91
N ASN A 107 -18.86 -13.27 2.95
CA ASN A 107 -20.18 -12.67 3.15
C ASN A 107 -20.13 -11.26 3.79
N ILE A 108 -19.17 -10.42 3.36
CA ILE A 108 -18.97 -9.07 3.88
C ILE A 108 -18.94 -8.01 2.77
N SER A 109 -19.47 -8.32 1.58
CA SER A 109 -19.51 -7.41 0.43
C SER A 109 -20.28 -6.11 0.73
N ASN A 110 -21.27 -6.15 1.60
CA ASN A 110 -22.05 -4.96 1.99
C ASN A 110 -21.22 -3.92 2.76
N ASN A 111 -20.06 -4.30 3.27
CA ASN A 111 -19.16 -3.42 4.01
C ASN A 111 -18.09 -2.77 3.12
N ALA A 112 -18.12 -3.01 1.79
CA ALA A 112 -17.08 -2.51 0.90
C ALA A 112 -17.65 -1.98 -0.42
N ILE A 113 -17.02 -0.92 -0.92
CA ILE A 113 -17.21 -0.38 -2.27
C ILE A 113 -15.87 -0.54 -2.98
N ILE A 114 -15.85 -1.28 -4.08
CA ILE A 114 -14.64 -1.54 -4.87
C ILE A 114 -14.77 -0.86 -6.22
N GLU A 115 -13.82 0.00 -6.55
CA GLU A 115 -13.79 0.70 -7.83
C GLU A 115 -12.45 0.50 -8.53
N LYS A 116 -12.51 0.06 -9.80
CA LYS A 116 -11.35 0.15 -10.70
C LYS A 116 -11.14 1.61 -11.07
N ARG A 117 -10.07 2.21 -10.53
CA ARG A 117 -9.81 3.65 -10.71
C ARG A 117 -8.33 3.95 -10.60
N ASP A 118 -7.81 4.72 -11.56
CA ASP A 118 -6.56 5.44 -11.37
C ASP A 118 -6.82 6.62 -10.43
N PHE A 119 -6.58 6.39 -9.14
CA PHE A 119 -6.85 7.37 -8.09
C PHE A 119 -6.14 8.70 -8.31
N TYR A 120 -4.88 8.64 -8.74
CA TYR A 120 -4.09 9.86 -8.90
C TYR A 120 -4.50 10.72 -10.09
N LYS A 121 -5.09 10.12 -11.13
CA LYS A 121 -5.72 10.87 -12.24
C LYS A 121 -7.13 11.34 -11.91
N ASN A 122 -7.89 10.53 -11.18
CA ASN A 122 -9.31 10.74 -10.93
C ASN A 122 -9.60 10.66 -9.43
N VAL A 123 -9.21 11.71 -8.68
CA VAL A 123 -9.47 11.81 -7.24
C VAL A 123 -10.97 11.93 -6.99
N PRO A 124 -11.58 11.11 -6.12
CA PRO A 124 -13.01 11.18 -5.85
C PRO A 124 -13.37 12.46 -5.07
N ASN A 125 -14.54 13.01 -5.37
CA ASN A 125 -15.09 14.13 -4.59
C ASN A 125 -15.83 13.61 -3.35
N LYS A 126 -15.16 12.82 -2.52
CA LYS A 126 -15.67 12.25 -1.28
C LYS A 126 -14.60 12.36 -0.21
N LYS A 127 -15.01 12.61 1.03
CA LYS A 127 -14.11 12.63 2.17
C LYS A 127 -14.25 11.36 2.99
N PHE A 128 -13.14 10.95 3.61
CA PHE A 128 -13.06 9.75 4.42
C PHE A 128 -12.44 10.09 5.78
N ASP A 129 -12.93 9.42 6.82
CA ASP A 129 -12.41 9.59 8.17
C ASP A 129 -11.03 8.93 8.32
N VAL A 130 -10.81 7.84 7.59
CA VAL A 130 -9.52 7.14 7.52
C VAL A 130 -9.11 6.94 6.08
N VAL A 131 -7.96 7.46 5.69
CA VAL A 131 -7.34 7.19 4.39
C VAL A 131 -6.05 6.41 4.61
N PHE A 132 -5.94 5.29 3.94
CA PHE A 132 -4.79 4.40 4.03
C PHE A 132 -4.23 4.10 2.65
N THR A 133 -2.92 4.14 2.52
CA THR A 133 -2.21 3.60 1.37
C THR A 133 -0.93 2.90 1.78
N SER A 134 -0.62 1.82 1.11
CA SER A 134 0.61 1.06 1.28
C SER A 134 1.16 0.69 -0.08
N CYS A 135 2.45 0.93 -0.30
CA CYS A 135 3.16 0.57 -1.53
C CYS A 135 2.60 1.17 -2.83
N SER A 136 1.77 2.22 -2.79
CA SER A 136 1.16 2.81 -4.00
C SER A 136 1.90 4.05 -4.55
N LEU A 137 2.63 4.77 -3.69
CA LEU A 137 3.24 6.05 -4.03
C LEU A 137 4.39 5.94 -5.03
N HIS A 138 5.19 4.88 -4.95
CA HIS A 138 6.40 4.70 -5.75
C HIS A 138 6.13 4.07 -7.12
N TYR A 139 4.92 3.51 -7.36
CA TYR A 139 4.62 2.90 -8.66
C TYR A 139 4.69 3.90 -9.81
N THR A 140 5.22 3.40 -10.93
CA THR A 140 5.53 4.17 -12.13
C THR A 140 4.32 4.49 -13.01
N VAL A 141 3.19 3.88 -12.74
CA VAL A 141 1.96 4.01 -13.56
C VAL A 141 1.53 5.47 -13.71
N ASN A 142 1.84 6.32 -12.73
CA ASN A 142 1.54 7.74 -12.73
C ASN A 142 2.83 8.57 -12.70
N LYS A 143 3.65 8.47 -13.77
CA LYS A 143 4.94 9.16 -13.91
C LYS A 143 4.79 10.69 -13.87
N ASP A 144 3.67 11.22 -14.34
CA ASP A 144 3.40 12.65 -14.44
C ASP A 144 3.22 13.34 -13.08
N PHE A 145 2.98 12.57 -12.01
CA PHE A 145 2.78 13.08 -10.66
C PHE A 145 4.04 12.93 -9.81
N THR A 146 4.44 14.03 -9.19
CA THR A 146 5.50 13.99 -8.16
C THR A 146 5.01 13.29 -6.90
N LEU A 147 5.93 12.95 -5.98
CA LEU A 147 5.55 12.41 -4.66
C LEU A 147 4.70 13.40 -3.86
N ARG A 148 4.97 14.71 -4.02
CA ARG A 148 4.18 15.78 -3.43
C ARG A 148 2.75 15.76 -3.99
N ASP A 149 2.59 15.76 -5.32
CA ASP A 149 1.26 15.74 -5.95
C ASP A 149 0.44 14.53 -5.47
N LYS A 150 1.07 13.35 -5.42
CA LYS A 150 0.41 12.12 -4.93
C LYS A 150 0.00 12.25 -3.46
N THR A 151 0.85 12.82 -2.63
CA THR A 151 0.56 13.03 -1.20
C THR A 151 -0.58 14.05 -1.03
N GLU A 152 -0.57 15.16 -1.74
CA GLU A 152 -1.61 16.18 -1.70
C GLU A 152 -2.97 15.63 -2.18
N LYS A 153 -2.98 14.77 -3.21
CA LYS A 153 -4.20 14.08 -3.65
C LYS A 153 -4.75 13.14 -2.57
N LEU A 154 -3.92 12.41 -1.85
CA LEU A 154 -4.35 11.62 -0.69
C LEU A 154 -4.88 12.50 0.44
N GLN A 155 -4.19 13.57 0.76
CA GLN A 155 -4.62 14.56 1.76
C GLN A 155 -5.97 15.18 1.41
N SER A 156 -6.21 15.42 0.11
CA SER A 156 -7.43 16.09 -0.35
C SER A 156 -8.71 15.31 -0.05
N ILE A 157 -8.65 14.00 0.13
CA ILE A 157 -9.81 13.16 0.44
C ILE A 157 -9.98 12.82 1.92
N VAL A 158 -9.09 13.29 2.78
CA VAL A 158 -9.24 13.11 4.23
C VAL A 158 -10.25 14.11 4.77
N ALA A 159 -11.20 13.67 5.59
CA ALA A 159 -12.15 14.53 6.26
C ALA A 159 -11.45 15.42 7.32
N LYS A 160 -12.11 16.50 7.74
CA LYS A 160 -11.66 17.25 8.92
C LYS A 160 -11.62 16.31 10.13
N ASN A 161 -10.59 16.39 10.93
CA ASN A 161 -10.25 15.48 12.03
C ASN A 161 -9.96 14.03 11.59
N GLY A 162 -9.91 13.75 10.27
CA GLY A 162 -9.62 12.43 9.73
C GLY A 162 -8.15 12.05 9.85
N LEU A 163 -7.88 10.77 9.66
CA LEU A 163 -6.55 10.17 9.74
C LEU A 163 -6.03 9.80 8.34
N LEU A 164 -4.77 10.13 8.07
CA LEU A 164 -4.03 9.69 6.89
C LEU A 164 -2.87 8.80 7.32
N TYR A 165 -2.86 7.58 6.83
CA TYR A 165 -1.72 6.68 6.94
C TYR A 165 -1.13 6.41 5.55
N MET A 166 0.16 6.58 5.41
CA MET A 166 0.89 6.23 4.19
C MET A 166 2.18 5.50 4.58
N ASP A 167 2.48 4.38 3.94
CA ASP A 167 3.86 3.93 3.87
C ASP A 167 4.46 4.24 2.49
N TYR A 168 5.76 4.39 2.46
CA TYR A 168 6.49 4.84 1.29
C TYR A 168 7.88 4.21 1.22
N MET A 169 8.34 4.06 -0.01
CA MET A 169 9.67 3.55 -0.29
C MET A 169 10.68 4.69 -0.27
N MET A 170 11.81 4.43 0.37
CA MET A 170 12.96 5.33 0.44
C MET A 170 14.12 4.73 -0.35
N ALA A 171 14.92 5.55 -1.00
CA ALA A 171 16.17 5.09 -1.60
C ALA A 171 17.10 4.52 -0.51
N ILE A 172 17.80 3.46 -0.84
CA ILE A 172 18.83 2.87 0.03
C ILE A 172 20.12 3.69 -0.07
N ASP A 173 20.48 4.02 -1.30
CA ASP A 173 21.65 4.81 -1.68
C ASP A 173 21.36 5.58 -2.98
N GLU A 174 22.31 6.35 -3.47
CA GLU A 174 22.15 7.13 -4.72
C GLU A 174 22.05 6.23 -5.97
N ASP A 175 22.56 4.99 -5.91
CA ASP A 175 22.47 4.04 -7.03
C ASP A 175 21.01 3.64 -7.32
N ASP A 176 20.11 3.68 -6.33
CA ASP A 176 18.69 3.40 -6.54
C ASP A 176 18.05 4.40 -7.52
N TYR A 177 18.45 5.68 -7.49
CA TYR A 177 17.93 6.69 -8.43
C TYR A 177 18.44 6.46 -9.86
N ILE A 178 19.62 5.87 -10.01
CA ILE A 178 20.23 5.55 -11.30
C ILE A 178 19.62 4.25 -11.86
N ASN A 179 19.54 3.23 -11.03
CA ASN A 179 19.10 1.89 -11.45
C ASN A 179 17.57 1.76 -11.60
N TYR A 180 16.82 2.63 -10.92
CA TYR A 180 15.35 2.64 -10.95
C TYR A 180 14.81 4.06 -11.25
N PRO A 181 15.13 4.65 -12.42
CA PRO A 181 14.83 6.05 -12.72
C PRO A 181 13.33 6.36 -12.73
N ASP A 182 12.52 5.35 -12.99
CA ASP A 182 11.06 5.46 -13.01
C ASP A 182 10.42 5.31 -11.61
N THR A 183 11.14 4.78 -10.63
CA THR A 183 10.63 4.59 -9.27
C THR A 183 10.77 5.88 -8.47
N LYS A 184 9.70 6.27 -7.81
CA LYS A 184 9.70 7.48 -6.97
C LYS A 184 10.09 7.11 -5.53
N PHE A 185 11.30 7.49 -5.12
CA PHE A 185 11.81 7.29 -3.77
C PHE A 185 11.78 8.58 -2.97
N PHE A 186 11.31 8.48 -1.73
CA PHE A 186 11.47 9.57 -0.77
C PHE A 186 12.90 9.66 -0.24
N ARG A 187 13.37 10.87 -0.03
CA ARG A 187 14.56 11.13 0.77
C ARG A 187 14.19 11.10 2.25
N LYS A 188 15.15 10.74 3.10
CA LYS A 188 14.95 10.75 4.55
C LYS A 188 14.52 12.14 5.04
N GLY A 189 13.43 12.19 5.80
CA GLY A 189 12.84 13.41 6.34
C GLY A 189 12.02 14.23 5.34
N GLU A 190 12.01 13.88 4.06
CA GLU A 190 11.31 14.64 3.01
C GLU A 190 9.81 14.72 3.25
N ILE A 191 9.20 13.64 3.70
CA ILE A 191 7.74 13.54 3.90
C ILE A 191 7.19 14.63 4.81
N LYS A 192 7.95 15.10 5.79
CA LYS A 192 7.54 16.17 6.71
C LYS A 192 7.17 17.46 5.99
N ASN A 193 7.88 17.76 4.87
CA ASN A 193 7.69 18.96 4.10
C ASN A 193 6.39 18.99 3.27
N TYR A 194 5.64 17.87 3.26
CA TYR A 194 4.37 17.74 2.55
C TYR A 194 3.16 17.96 3.45
N PHE A 195 3.38 18.18 4.76
CA PHE A 195 2.36 18.47 5.74
C PHE A 195 2.51 19.91 6.23
N ASN A 196 1.47 20.72 6.00
CA ASN A 196 1.39 22.11 6.48
C ASN A 196 0.73 22.19 7.88
N ASN A 197 0.43 23.41 8.34
CA ASN A 197 -0.20 23.65 9.66
C ASN A 197 -1.64 23.14 9.79
N ASP A 198 -2.26 22.66 8.71
CA ASP A 198 -3.59 22.03 8.77
C ASP A 198 -3.51 20.55 9.17
N TRP A 199 -2.29 20.05 9.41
CA TRP A 199 -2.01 18.68 9.78
C TRP A 199 -1.22 18.57 11.07
N LYS A 200 -1.61 17.61 11.90
CA LYS A 200 -0.84 17.14 13.04
C LYS A 200 -0.20 15.81 12.70
N ILE A 201 1.11 15.78 12.58
CA ILE A 201 1.85 14.52 12.40
C ILE A 201 1.84 13.80 13.75
N ILE A 202 1.20 12.63 13.80
CA ILE A 202 1.13 11.77 14.98
C ILE A 202 2.41 10.94 15.11
N SER A 203 2.88 10.36 13.99
CA SER A 203 4.13 9.62 13.95
C SER A 203 4.75 9.59 12.57
N ILE A 204 6.08 9.61 12.53
CA ILE A 204 6.89 9.27 11.35
C ILE A 204 7.92 8.26 11.80
N VAL A 205 8.04 7.18 11.05
CA VAL A 205 9.10 6.20 11.23
C VAL A 205 9.78 5.96 9.88
N GLU A 206 11.08 6.13 9.87
CA GLU A 206 11.92 5.90 8.69
C GLU A 206 13.02 4.91 9.06
N ASN A 207 12.99 3.74 8.44
CA ASN A 207 13.96 2.70 8.74
C ASN A 207 15.35 3.12 8.25
N ASN A 208 16.35 2.99 9.12
CA ASN A 208 17.74 3.29 8.76
C ASN A 208 18.39 2.14 7.96
N LYS A 209 17.91 0.92 8.13
CA LYS A 209 18.46 -0.27 7.49
C LYS A 209 17.53 -0.76 6.39
N PRO A 210 18.07 -1.19 5.24
CA PRO A 210 17.31 -1.88 4.22
C PRO A 210 16.74 -3.20 4.76
N THR A 211 15.54 -3.53 4.30
CA THR A 211 14.89 -4.81 4.56
C THR A 211 14.97 -5.66 3.30
N PHE A 212 15.45 -6.89 3.45
CA PHE A 212 15.43 -7.87 2.37
C PHE A 212 14.01 -8.32 2.07
N GLU A 213 13.70 -8.41 0.77
CA GLU A 213 12.47 -8.99 0.26
C GLU A 213 12.80 -9.99 -0.84
N GLY A 214 12.29 -11.21 -0.71
CA GLY A 214 12.42 -12.22 -1.75
C GLY A 214 11.56 -11.91 -2.95
N ALA A 215 11.84 -12.54 -4.09
CA ALA A 215 11.04 -12.39 -5.29
C ALA A 215 9.55 -12.66 -5.02
N HIS A 216 8.70 -11.83 -5.59
CA HIS A 216 7.25 -11.89 -5.45
C HIS A 216 6.54 -11.53 -6.76
N VAL A 217 5.21 -11.53 -6.79
CA VAL A 217 4.37 -11.37 -7.99
C VAL A 217 4.79 -10.20 -8.88
N ASP A 218 5.10 -9.04 -8.30
CA ASP A 218 5.44 -7.84 -9.08
C ASP A 218 6.96 -7.62 -9.23
N CYS A 219 7.78 -8.48 -8.63
CA CYS A 219 9.23 -8.43 -8.73
C CYS A 219 9.86 -9.82 -8.70
N VAL A 220 10.33 -10.28 -9.85
CA VAL A 220 10.86 -11.65 -10.06
C VAL A 220 12.30 -11.84 -9.59
N LYS A 221 12.86 -10.87 -8.87
CA LYS A 221 14.22 -10.91 -8.31
C LYS A 221 14.19 -10.59 -6.82
N ASP A 222 15.11 -11.20 -6.07
CA ASP A 222 15.38 -10.78 -4.71
C ASP A 222 15.86 -9.33 -4.70
N HIS A 223 15.38 -8.56 -3.73
CA HIS A 223 15.72 -7.14 -3.66
C HIS A 223 15.64 -6.62 -2.22
N PHE A 224 16.07 -5.37 -2.04
CA PHE A 224 16.01 -4.69 -0.76
C PHE A 224 15.14 -3.45 -0.88
N HIS A 225 14.39 -3.16 0.19
CA HIS A 225 13.64 -1.93 0.35
C HIS A 225 14.05 -1.19 1.60
N ARG A 226 13.93 0.10 1.55
CA ARG A 226 13.99 0.96 2.72
C ARG A 226 12.65 1.65 2.87
N TRP A 227 11.98 1.41 3.98
CA TRP A 227 10.62 1.86 4.20
C TRP A 227 10.55 2.99 5.21
N GLY A 228 9.63 3.92 4.94
CA GLY A 228 9.10 4.86 5.90
C GLY A 228 7.60 4.77 5.97
N TYR A 229 7.02 5.28 7.04
CA TYR A 229 5.58 5.54 7.14
C TYR A 229 5.30 6.81 7.93
N VAL A 230 4.16 7.42 7.61
CA VAL A 230 3.61 8.56 8.33
C VAL A 230 2.17 8.29 8.69
N LEU A 231 1.81 8.66 9.92
CA LEU A 231 0.44 8.78 10.39
C LEU A 231 0.20 10.22 10.78
N ALA A 232 -0.80 10.85 10.19
CA ALA A 232 -1.15 12.25 10.43
C ALA A 232 -2.67 12.42 10.57
N GLU A 233 -3.06 13.46 11.30
CA GLU A 233 -4.43 13.90 11.53
C GLU A 233 -4.65 15.23 10.84
N ARG A 234 -5.75 15.37 10.10
CA ARG A 234 -6.17 16.62 9.49
C ARG A 234 -6.91 17.48 10.53
N LEU A 235 -6.42 18.70 10.77
CA LEU A 235 -7.02 19.63 11.76
C LEU A 235 -8.13 20.51 11.16
N LYS A 236 -7.98 20.89 9.84
CA LYS A 236 -8.89 21.81 9.16
C LYS A 236 -9.36 21.29 7.81
#